data_b0bbb3c75727044645738000b70cf49f
#
_entry.id   b0bbb3c75727044645738000b70cf49f
#
_cell.length_a   1.000
_cell.length_b   1.000
_cell.length_c   1.000
_cell.angle_alpha   90.00
_cell.angle_beta   90.00
_cell.angle_gamma   90.00
#
_symmetry.space_group_name_H-M   'P 1'
#
loop_
_entity.id
_entity.type
_entity.pdbx_description
1 polymer ?
#
loop_
_entity_poly.entity_id
_entity_poly.type
_entity_poly.pdbx_seq_one_letter_code
_entity_poly.pdbx_strand_id
1 'polypeptide(L)'
;MMQTPPLLRVENLHVGFTSDGRQTTAVDGVSFEVPEGKTLGLVGESGSGKSVSALSVLGLLPYPAAFHNSGRIMFDGDDIMGADTRVLQRLRGNDISMIFQEPMSSLNPLHDIEQQISEVIQLHRGLSRKAARDETCALL
;
A
#
# COMPACT_ATOMS: atom_id res chain seq x y z
N MET A 1 -29.55 -12.95 -0.11
CA MET A 1 -28.13 -13.34 -0.22
C MET A 1 -27.33 -12.30 0.54
N MET A 2 -26.69 -12.68 1.63
CA MET A 2 -25.75 -11.78 2.32
C MET A 2 -24.52 -11.62 1.40
N GLN A 3 -24.32 -10.42 0.88
CA GLN A 3 -23.10 -10.12 0.13
C GLN A 3 -21.93 -10.17 1.12
N THR A 4 -20.94 -10.99 0.82
CA THR A 4 -19.67 -10.98 1.58
C THR A 4 -19.08 -9.57 1.46
N PRO A 5 -18.66 -8.95 2.56
CA PRO A 5 -18.04 -7.62 2.49
C PRO A 5 -16.80 -7.68 1.60
N PRO A 6 -16.51 -6.61 0.85
CA PRO A 6 -15.31 -6.55 0.01
C PRO A 6 -14.05 -6.59 0.88
N LEU A 7 -12.98 -7.20 0.36
CA LEU A 7 -11.68 -7.26 1.04
C LEU A 7 -11.09 -5.86 1.24
N LEU A 8 -11.19 -5.01 0.21
CA LEU A 8 -10.79 -3.59 0.31
C LEU A 8 -11.98 -2.72 -0.10
N ARG A 9 -12.27 -1.70 0.70
CA ARG A 9 -13.24 -0.66 0.41
C ARG A 9 -12.65 0.70 0.68
N VAL A 10 -12.67 1.55 -0.32
CA VAL A 10 -12.32 2.97 -0.23
C VAL A 10 -13.60 3.77 -0.39
N GLU A 11 -13.88 4.65 0.57
CA GLU A 11 -15.10 5.45 0.61
C GLU A 11 -14.76 6.94 0.66
N ASN A 12 -15.26 7.68 -0.33
CA ASN A 12 -15.18 9.14 -0.39
C ASN A 12 -13.79 9.71 -0.05
N LEU A 13 -12.75 9.08 -0.64
CA LEU A 13 -11.35 9.44 -0.36
C LEU A 13 -11.03 10.82 -0.93
N HIS A 14 -10.56 11.70 -0.07
CA HIS A 14 -10.04 13.03 -0.42
C HIS A 14 -8.59 13.16 0.03
N VAL A 15 -7.69 13.44 -0.91
CA VAL A 15 -6.26 13.62 -0.63
C VAL A 15 -5.80 14.96 -1.17
N GLY A 16 -5.10 15.70 -0.33
CA GLY A 16 -4.44 16.95 -0.69
C GLY A 16 -2.94 16.91 -0.45
N PHE A 17 -2.25 17.85 -1.05
CA PHE A 17 -0.84 18.13 -0.83
C PHE A 17 -0.64 19.61 -0.49
N THR A 18 0.29 19.85 0.42
CA THR A 18 0.75 21.21 0.74
C THR A 18 2.15 21.42 0.19
N SER A 19 2.32 22.42 -0.67
CA SER A 19 3.62 22.87 -1.20
C SER A 19 3.67 24.39 -1.16
N ASP A 20 4.72 24.96 -0.58
CA ASP A 20 4.93 26.42 -0.48
C ASP A 20 3.72 27.17 0.11
N GLY A 21 3.08 26.57 1.11
CA GLY A 21 1.90 27.13 1.78
C GLY A 21 0.60 27.10 0.96
N ARG A 22 0.61 26.48 -0.22
CA ARG A 22 -0.57 26.25 -1.04
C ARG A 22 -1.03 24.81 -0.93
N GLN A 23 -2.33 24.61 -0.85
CA GLN A 23 -2.95 23.30 -0.85
C GLN A 23 -3.51 22.99 -2.25
N THR A 24 -3.28 21.76 -2.70
CA THR A 24 -3.79 21.26 -3.97
C THR A 24 -4.48 19.92 -3.72
N THR A 25 -5.70 19.76 -4.24
CA THR A 25 -6.44 18.50 -4.19
C THR A 25 -5.92 17.57 -5.29
N ALA A 26 -5.53 16.36 -4.92
CA ALA A 26 -5.07 15.32 -5.84
C ALA A 26 -6.08 14.19 -6.03
N VAL A 27 -6.92 13.94 -5.03
CA VAL A 27 -8.04 13.00 -5.09
C VAL A 27 -9.25 13.68 -4.48
N ASP A 28 -10.38 13.62 -5.18
CA ASP A 28 -11.61 14.32 -4.80
C ASP A 28 -12.80 13.35 -4.80
N GLY A 29 -13.11 12.76 -3.65
CA GLY A 29 -14.30 11.95 -3.41
C GLY A 29 -14.32 10.60 -4.12
N VAL A 30 -13.16 9.94 -4.26
CA VAL A 30 -13.07 8.64 -4.94
C VAL A 30 -13.55 7.51 -4.04
N SER A 31 -14.40 6.64 -4.60
CA SER A 31 -14.88 5.43 -3.92
C SER A 31 -14.76 4.23 -4.85
N PHE A 32 -14.28 3.10 -4.31
CA PHE A 32 -14.23 1.82 -5.01
C PHE A 32 -14.13 0.65 -4.03
N GLU A 33 -14.42 -0.55 -4.54
CA GLU A 33 -14.35 -1.79 -3.77
C GLU A 33 -13.59 -2.85 -4.55
N VAL A 34 -12.82 -3.67 -3.81
CA VAL A 34 -12.16 -4.85 -4.35
C VAL A 34 -12.68 -6.06 -3.58
N PRO A 35 -13.58 -6.88 -4.16
CA PRO A 35 -14.02 -8.12 -3.55
C PRO A 35 -12.86 -9.12 -3.45
N GLU A 36 -12.92 -10.03 -2.50
CA GLU A 36 -11.95 -11.11 -2.36
C GLU A 36 -11.82 -11.93 -3.66
N GLY A 37 -10.58 -12.22 -4.06
CA GLY A 37 -10.29 -12.99 -5.28
C GLY A 37 -10.65 -12.29 -6.59
N LYS A 38 -10.91 -10.98 -6.58
CA LYS A 38 -11.22 -10.20 -7.79
C LYS A 38 -10.13 -9.18 -8.10
N THR A 39 -10.12 -8.74 -9.35
CA THR A 39 -9.24 -7.68 -9.84
C THR A 39 -10.08 -6.46 -10.19
N LEU A 40 -9.62 -5.29 -9.72
CA LEU A 40 -10.17 -3.99 -10.08
C LEU A 40 -9.17 -3.22 -10.94
N GLY A 41 -9.58 -2.75 -12.11
CA GLY A 41 -8.81 -1.83 -12.93
C GLY A 41 -9.14 -0.38 -12.61
N LEU A 42 -8.16 0.42 -12.17
CA LEU A 42 -8.26 1.87 -12.06
C LEU A 42 -7.71 2.51 -13.33
N VAL A 43 -8.58 3.12 -14.13
CA VAL A 43 -8.22 3.76 -15.40
C VAL A 43 -8.43 5.27 -15.33
N GLY A 44 -7.66 6.02 -16.10
CA GLY A 44 -7.76 7.48 -16.17
C GLY A 44 -6.48 8.09 -16.75
N GLU A 45 -6.52 9.37 -17.05
CA GLU A 45 -5.38 10.12 -17.60
C GLU A 45 -4.22 10.24 -16.59
N SER A 46 -3.05 10.66 -17.08
CA SER A 46 -1.92 11.00 -16.20
C SER A 46 -2.33 12.14 -15.25
N GLY A 47 -1.97 12.03 -13.97
CA GLY A 47 -2.34 13.03 -12.96
C GLY A 47 -3.75 12.91 -12.39
N SER A 48 -4.58 11.92 -12.81
CA SER A 48 -5.95 11.75 -12.31
C SER A 48 -6.07 11.15 -10.89
N GLY A 49 -4.96 11.02 -10.14
CA GLY A 49 -4.98 10.58 -8.74
C GLY A 49 -4.90 9.06 -8.52
N LYS A 50 -4.79 8.23 -9.57
CA LYS A 50 -4.73 6.75 -9.44
C LYS A 50 -3.65 6.26 -8.48
N SER A 51 -2.40 6.69 -8.72
CA SER A 51 -1.26 6.30 -7.87
C SER A 51 -1.39 6.87 -6.46
N VAL A 52 -1.91 8.10 -6.32
CA VAL A 52 -2.19 8.71 -5.02
C VAL A 52 -3.21 7.90 -4.24
N SER A 53 -4.29 7.46 -4.89
CA SER A 53 -5.29 6.60 -4.26
C SER A 53 -4.71 5.26 -3.81
N ALA A 54 -3.89 4.60 -4.65
CA ALA A 54 -3.23 3.35 -4.29
C ALA A 54 -2.23 3.51 -3.13
N LEU A 55 -1.40 4.57 -3.16
CA LEU A 55 -0.46 4.89 -2.07
C LEU A 55 -1.17 5.25 -0.77
N SER A 56 -2.38 5.84 -0.85
CA SER A 56 -3.21 6.14 0.32
C SER A 56 -3.64 4.88 1.06
N VAL A 57 -3.98 3.80 0.34
CA VAL A 57 -4.36 2.51 0.94
C VAL A 57 -3.26 1.99 1.86
N LEU A 58 -2.01 2.12 1.44
CA LEU A 58 -0.86 1.66 2.22
C LEU A 58 -0.28 2.73 3.17
N GLY A 59 -0.85 3.95 3.19
CA GLY A 59 -0.29 5.07 3.97
C GLY A 59 1.12 5.45 3.55
N LEU A 60 1.46 5.31 2.25
CA LEU A 60 2.80 5.56 1.69
C LEU A 60 2.95 6.95 1.06
N LEU A 61 1.99 7.83 1.26
CA LEU A 61 2.11 9.23 0.83
C LEU A 61 3.20 9.96 1.61
N PRO A 62 3.80 11.02 1.04
CA PRO A 62 4.86 11.81 1.70
C PRO A 62 4.26 12.72 2.79
N TYR A 63 3.97 12.15 3.96
CA TYR A 63 3.50 12.93 5.11
C TYR A 63 4.65 13.73 5.75
N PRO A 64 4.40 14.96 6.27
CA PRO A 64 3.11 15.65 6.40
C PRO A 64 2.71 16.50 5.18
N ALA A 65 3.46 16.47 4.09
CA ALA A 65 3.11 17.25 2.89
C ALA A 65 1.78 16.76 2.28
N ALA A 66 1.57 15.44 2.26
CA ALA A 66 0.27 14.85 1.94
C ALA A 66 -0.64 14.81 3.17
N PHE A 67 -1.94 14.93 2.96
CA PHE A 67 -2.94 14.81 4.02
C PHE A 67 -4.27 14.28 3.46
N HIS A 68 -5.01 13.58 4.30
CA HIS A 68 -6.36 13.12 3.99
C HIS A 68 -7.36 14.15 4.58
N ASN A 69 -8.19 14.75 3.75
CA ASN A 69 -9.23 15.67 4.19
C ASN A 69 -10.44 14.93 4.76
N SER A 70 -10.79 13.81 4.14
CA SER A 70 -11.90 12.96 4.54
C SER A 70 -11.81 11.61 3.79
N GLY A 71 -12.70 10.72 4.15
CA GLY A 71 -12.84 9.40 3.56
C GLY A 71 -12.61 8.30 4.55
N ARG A 72 -12.62 7.07 4.06
CA ARG A 72 -12.37 5.87 4.84
C ARG A 72 -11.72 4.82 3.96
N ILE A 73 -10.81 4.04 4.53
CA ILE A 73 -10.18 2.91 3.86
C ILE A 73 -10.35 1.69 4.77
N MET A 74 -11.19 0.75 4.35
CA MET A 74 -11.46 -0.49 5.08
C MET A 74 -10.72 -1.63 4.40
N PHE A 75 -9.98 -2.41 5.16
CA PHE A 75 -9.34 -3.64 4.72
C PHE A 75 -9.70 -4.78 5.66
N ASP A 76 -10.26 -5.86 5.11
CA ASP A 76 -10.74 -7.04 5.86
C ASP A 76 -11.64 -6.68 7.05
N GLY A 77 -12.47 -5.64 6.90
CA GLY A 77 -13.40 -5.14 7.92
C GLY A 77 -12.83 -4.09 8.87
N ASP A 78 -11.53 -3.86 8.88
CA ASP A 78 -10.87 -2.87 9.73
C ASP A 78 -10.62 -1.55 8.99
N ASP A 79 -10.83 -0.41 9.68
CA ASP A 79 -10.47 0.90 9.16
C ASP A 79 -8.96 1.12 9.32
N ILE A 80 -8.26 1.19 8.18
CA ILE A 80 -6.81 1.38 8.14
C ILE A 80 -6.39 2.82 7.83
N MET A 81 -7.33 3.72 7.53
CA MET A 81 -7.03 5.13 7.30
C MET A 81 -6.66 5.81 8.62
N GLY A 82 -5.42 6.28 8.72
CA GLY A 82 -4.92 6.87 9.97
C GLY A 82 -4.59 5.84 11.06
N ALA A 83 -4.53 4.56 10.73
CA ALA A 83 -4.15 3.51 11.66
C ALA A 83 -2.72 3.72 12.20
N ASP A 84 -2.48 3.18 13.39
CA ASP A 84 -1.17 3.23 14.03
C ASP A 84 -0.09 2.61 13.12
N THR A 85 1.11 3.16 13.16
CA THR A 85 2.27 2.70 12.38
C THR A 85 2.50 1.20 12.54
N ARG A 86 2.27 0.62 13.71
CA ARG A 86 2.41 -0.81 13.97
C ARG A 86 1.40 -1.66 13.18
N VAL A 87 0.18 -1.16 13.00
CA VAL A 87 -0.86 -1.82 12.20
C VAL A 87 -0.45 -1.80 10.73
N LEU A 88 -0.07 -0.62 10.22
CA LEU A 88 0.37 -0.47 8.84
C LEU A 88 1.63 -1.29 8.52
N GLN A 89 2.58 -1.41 9.46
CA GLN A 89 3.77 -2.25 9.27
C GLN A 89 3.44 -3.75 9.14
N ARG A 90 2.43 -4.24 9.86
CA ARG A 90 1.97 -5.63 9.71
C ARG A 90 1.29 -5.88 8.38
N LEU A 91 0.49 -4.93 7.91
CA LEU A 91 -0.22 -5.04 6.64
C LEU A 91 0.73 -4.97 5.43
N ARG A 92 1.71 -4.05 5.49
CA ARG A 92 2.63 -3.80 4.38
C ARG A 92 3.56 -4.98 4.15
N GLY A 93 3.53 -5.54 2.95
CA GLY A 93 4.38 -6.66 2.54
C GLY A 93 3.91 -8.04 3.01
N ASN A 94 2.93 -8.11 3.91
CA ASN A 94 2.30 -9.36 4.35
C ASN A 94 0.90 -9.54 3.74
N ASP A 95 -0.02 -8.63 4.05
CA ASP A 95 -1.42 -8.71 3.62
C ASP A 95 -1.66 -7.88 2.36
N ILE A 96 -0.96 -6.75 2.23
CA ILE A 96 -1.02 -5.85 1.07
C ILE A 96 0.40 -5.56 0.61
N SER A 97 0.68 -5.81 -0.67
CA SER A 97 1.94 -5.44 -1.31
C SER A 97 1.71 -4.52 -2.51
N MET A 98 2.74 -3.81 -2.93
CA MET A 98 2.69 -2.89 -4.06
C MET A 98 3.87 -3.11 -5.00
N ILE A 99 3.58 -3.14 -6.29
CA ILE A 99 4.60 -3.12 -7.34
C ILE A 99 4.64 -1.71 -7.93
N PHE A 100 5.78 -1.05 -7.82
CA PHE A 100 5.98 0.30 -8.34
C PHE A 100 6.31 0.27 -9.84
N GLN A 101 6.03 1.38 -10.51
CA GLN A 101 6.23 1.50 -11.96
C GLN A 101 7.70 1.42 -12.38
N GLU A 102 8.62 1.81 -11.51
CA GLU A 102 10.08 1.75 -11.73
C GLU A 102 10.73 0.75 -10.77
N PRO A 103 10.72 -0.57 -11.09
CA PRO A 103 11.20 -1.60 -10.18
C PRO A 103 12.70 -1.48 -9.88
N MET A 104 13.50 -0.95 -10.80
CA MET A 104 14.96 -0.82 -10.61
C MET A 104 15.32 0.19 -9.53
N SER A 105 14.52 1.23 -9.32
CA SER A 105 14.72 2.20 -8.23
C SER A 105 14.36 1.64 -6.85
N SER A 106 13.67 0.51 -6.80
CA SER A 106 13.27 -0.15 -5.56
C SER A 106 14.35 -1.04 -4.96
N LEU A 107 15.37 -1.39 -5.73
CA LEU A 107 16.49 -2.20 -5.26
C LEU A 107 17.53 -1.32 -4.55
N ASN A 108 17.93 -1.74 -3.35
CA ASN A 108 19.03 -1.10 -2.64
C ASN A 108 20.37 -1.60 -3.23
N PRO A 109 21.18 -0.72 -3.86
CA PRO A 109 22.44 -1.14 -4.49
C PRO A 109 23.53 -1.58 -3.49
N LEU A 110 23.34 -1.32 -2.19
CA LEU A 110 24.27 -1.70 -1.12
C LEU A 110 24.02 -3.11 -0.57
N HIS A 111 22.91 -3.74 -0.95
CA HIS A 111 22.52 -5.07 -0.51
C HIS A 111 22.37 -6.00 -1.71
N ASP A 112 22.77 -7.25 -1.55
CA ASP A 112 22.48 -8.26 -2.55
C ASP A 112 20.99 -8.65 -2.57
N ILE A 113 20.55 -9.30 -3.64
CA ILE A 113 19.14 -9.69 -3.81
C ILE A 113 18.69 -10.65 -2.71
N GLU A 114 19.58 -11.59 -2.33
CA GLU A 114 19.28 -12.54 -1.25
C GLU A 114 18.97 -11.80 0.06
N GLN A 115 19.78 -10.81 0.43
CA GLN A 115 19.56 -10.03 1.65
C GLN A 115 18.22 -9.31 1.63
N GLN A 116 17.90 -8.66 0.51
CA GLN A 116 16.66 -7.88 0.38
C GLN A 116 15.40 -8.75 0.48
N ILE A 117 15.42 -9.95 -0.10
CA ILE A 117 14.29 -10.89 -0.02
C ILE A 117 14.24 -11.56 1.37
N SER A 118 15.38 -12.03 1.87
CA SER A 118 15.42 -12.75 3.14
C SER A 118 15.06 -11.87 4.33
N GLU A 119 15.34 -10.57 4.30
CA GLU A 119 14.92 -9.60 5.32
C GLU A 119 13.40 -9.54 5.44
N VAL A 120 12.69 -9.46 4.32
CA VAL A 120 11.21 -9.45 4.30
C VAL A 120 10.65 -10.76 4.87
N ILE A 121 11.22 -11.90 4.50
CA ILE A 121 10.81 -13.22 5.00
C ILE A 121 11.04 -13.31 6.52
N GLN A 122 12.18 -12.87 7.01
CA GLN A 122 12.47 -12.84 8.45
C GLN A 122 11.51 -11.94 9.21
N LEU A 123 11.24 -10.74 8.66
CA LEU A 123 10.37 -9.75 9.30
C LEU A 123 8.93 -10.26 9.46
N HIS A 124 8.36 -10.84 8.40
CA HIS A 124 6.94 -11.21 8.39
C HIS A 124 6.66 -12.64 8.84
N ARG A 125 7.60 -13.57 8.67
CA ARG A 125 7.42 -14.98 9.04
C ARG A 125 8.21 -15.40 10.28
N GLY A 126 9.07 -14.52 10.82
CA GLY A 126 9.87 -14.82 12.00
C GLY A 126 10.88 -15.95 11.80
N LEU A 127 11.26 -16.25 10.55
CA LEU A 127 12.20 -17.31 10.24
C LEU A 127 13.63 -16.95 10.66
N SER A 128 14.43 -17.97 11.00
CA SER A 128 15.86 -17.77 11.19
C SER A 128 16.54 -17.35 9.88
N ARG A 129 17.69 -16.66 9.98
CA ARG A 129 18.46 -16.22 8.81
C ARG A 129 18.73 -17.37 7.81
N LYS A 130 19.07 -18.55 8.31
CA LYS A 130 19.32 -19.72 7.46
C LYS A 130 18.06 -20.16 6.72
N ALA A 131 16.94 -20.32 7.43
CA ALA A 131 15.67 -20.74 6.84
C ALA A 131 15.15 -19.72 5.82
N ALA A 132 15.26 -18.43 6.12
CA ALA A 132 14.88 -17.36 5.21
C ALA A 132 15.73 -17.36 3.92
N ARG A 133 17.03 -17.62 4.04
CA ARG A 133 17.93 -17.78 2.89
C ARG A 133 17.54 -18.98 2.02
N ASP A 134 17.32 -20.14 2.65
CA ASP A 134 16.94 -21.35 1.93
C ASP A 134 15.63 -21.14 1.15
N GLU A 135 14.65 -20.45 1.76
CA GLU A 135 13.40 -20.08 1.12
C GLU A 135 13.60 -19.04 0.01
N THR A 136 14.45 -18.04 0.21
CA THR A 136 14.82 -17.07 -0.82
C THR A 136 15.38 -17.75 -2.05
N CYS A 137 16.31 -18.72 -1.87
CA CYS A 137 16.87 -19.48 -2.99
C CYS A 137 15.82 -20.33 -3.73
N ALA A 138 14.76 -20.74 -3.05
CA ALA A 138 13.67 -21.49 -3.69
C ALA A 138 12.69 -20.59 -4.47
N LEU A 139 12.64 -19.29 -4.17
CA LEU A 139 11.81 -18.31 -4.86
C LEU A 139 12.46 -17.74 -6.12
N LEU A 140 13.79 -17.78 -6.23
CA LEU A 140 14.60 -17.31 -7.38
C LEU A 140 14.84 -18.43 -8.38
#